data_d9c61b85259e9ae8ddb21457ba3d6bb3
#
_entry.id   d9c61b85259e9ae8ddb21457ba3d6bb3
#
_cell.length_a   1.000
_cell.length_b   1.000
_cell.length_c   1.000
_cell.angle_alpha   90.00
_cell.angle_beta   90.00
_cell.angle_gamma   90.00
#
_symmetry.space_group_name_H-M   'P 1'
#
loop_
_entity.id
_entity.type
_entity.pdbx_description
1 polymer ?
#
loop_
_entity_poly.entity_id
_entity_poly.type
_entity_poly.pdbx_seq_one_letter_code
_entity_poly.pdbx_strand_id
1 'polypeptide(L)'
;IYQPLHFVGLNGYQPYGVSKRKLDEAHKTSMGWAIDGDVLYWTIRFYSERYHLPVMVTENGMANDDCVGADGKVHDEKRIAFLRDYLGGVKRAVNEGIDVLGYQHWSLMDNFEWAEGYGPRFGLIHIDYKTQKRTLKDSAYFYKKVIETNGKII
;
A
#
# COMPACT_ATOMS: atom_id res chain seq x y z
N ILE A 1 -0.17 20.22 -23.37
CA ILE A 1 1.07 19.66 -23.95
C ILE A 1 0.89 18.15 -24.00
N TYR A 2 0.69 17.60 -25.21
CA TYR A 2 0.61 16.13 -25.40
C TYR A 2 2.03 15.57 -25.51
N GLN A 3 2.29 14.49 -24.74
CA GLN A 3 3.50 13.68 -24.87
C GLN A 3 3.09 12.19 -24.83
N PRO A 4 3.67 11.34 -25.68
CA PRO A 4 3.44 9.91 -25.59
C PRO A 4 4.01 9.36 -24.27
N LEU A 5 3.20 8.57 -23.57
CA LEU A 5 3.57 7.93 -22.31
C LEU A 5 3.77 6.44 -22.51
N HIS A 6 4.66 5.83 -21.71
CA HIS A 6 4.91 4.38 -21.73
C HIS A 6 4.00 3.62 -20.77
N PHE A 7 3.57 4.27 -19.69
CA PHE A 7 2.67 3.71 -18.67
C PHE A 7 2.01 4.82 -17.85
N VAL A 8 1.00 4.46 -17.08
CA VAL A 8 0.35 5.33 -16.07
C VAL A 8 0.82 4.90 -14.68
N GLY A 9 1.42 5.83 -13.92
CA GLY A 9 1.76 5.63 -12.51
C GLY A 9 0.59 6.01 -11.60
N LEU A 10 0.26 5.16 -10.63
CA LEU A 10 -0.84 5.36 -9.68
C LEU A 10 -0.35 5.42 -8.24
N ASN A 11 -0.70 6.51 -7.53
CA ASN A 11 -0.58 6.60 -6.08
C ASN A 11 -1.98 6.42 -5.49
N GLY A 12 -2.27 5.27 -4.91
CA GLY A 12 -3.61 4.91 -4.44
C GLY A 12 -3.60 4.47 -2.98
N TYR A 13 -4.32 5.19 -2.09
CA TYR A 13 -4.30 4.91 -0.66
C TYR A 13 -5.68 4.63 -0.07
N GLN A 14 -6.69 5.35 -0.48
CA GLN A 14 -8.04 5.28 0.09
C GLN A 14 -9.11 5.44 -0.99
N PRO A 15 -10.35 4.97 -0.75
CA PRO A 15 -11.43 5.11 -1.71
C PRO A 15 -11.86 6.57 -1.87
N TYR A 16 -12.12 6.97 -3.11
CA TYR A 16 -12.72 8.25 -3.47
C TYR A 16 -14.06 8.02 -4.16
N GLY A 17 -14.98 8.99 -4.02
CA GLY A 17 -16.28 8.92 -4.70
C GLY A 17 -17.27 7.90 -4.15
N VAL A 18 -16.98 7.30 -2.99
CA VAL A 18 -17.90 6.40 -2.28
C VAL A 18 -18.79 7.18 -1.31
N SER A 19 -19.91 6.59 -0.90
CA SER A 19 -20.83 7.24 0.04
C SER A 19 -20.16 7.49 1.39
N LYS A 20 -20.55 8.60 2.04
CA LYS A 20 -20.10 8.94 3.40
C LYS A 20 -20.31 7.78 4.38
N ARG A 21 -21.47 7.11 4.33
CA ARG A 21 -21.77 5.96 5.19
C ARG A 21 -20.72 4.85 5.03
N LYS A 22 -20.36 4.48 3.78
CA LYS A 22 -19.33 3.45 3.54
C LYS A 22 -17.98 3.86 4.12
N LEU A 23 -17.61 5.15 4.03
CA LEU A 23 -16.38 5.69 4.63
C LEU A 23 -16.41 5.71 6.16
N ASP A 24 -17.57 6.00 6.76
CA ASP A 24 -17.72 6.05 8.21
C ASP A 24 -17.67 4.64 8.84
N GLU A 25 -18.20 3.63 8.16
CA GLU A 25 -18.22 2.22 8.57
C GLU A 25 -16.89 1.48 8.31
N ALA A 26 -16.01 2.01 7.45
CA ALA A 26 -14.76 1.36 7.08
C ALA A 26 -13.74 1.37 8.23
N HIS A 27 -12.90 0.33 8.27
CA HIS A 27 -11.67 0.37 9.06
C HIS A 27 -10.77 1.50 8.55
N LYS A 28 -10.02 2.12 9.47
CA LYS A 28 -9.18 3.28 9.13
C LYS A 28 -7.74 3.06 9.54
N THR A 29 -6.84 3.67 8.76
CA THR A 29 -5.42 3.80 9.09
C THR A 29 -5.24 4.78 10.25
N SER A 30 -4.04 4.90 10.83
CA SER A 30 -3.74 5.94 11.84
C SER A 30 -3.84 7.37 11.29
N MET A 31 -3.85 7.54 9.97
CA MET A 31 -4.15 8.81 9.27
C MET A 31 -5.66 9.10 9.14
N GLY A 32 -6.52 8.20 9.62
CA GLY A 32 -7.97 8.31 9.46
C GLY A 32 -8.48 7.94 8.06
N TRP A 33 -7.63 7.42 7.18
CA TRP A 33 -8.02 7.00 5.83
C TRP A 33 -8.75 5.67 5.85
N ALA A 34 -9.87 5.60 5.13
CA ALA A 34 -10.64 4.37 5.00
C ALA A 34 -9.84 3.29 4.25
N ILE A 35 -9.94 2.06 4.73
CA ILE A 35 -9.32 0.89 4.09
C ILE A 35 -10.38 0.19 3.24
N ASP A 36 -10.09 -0.01 1.95
CA ASP A 36 -10.93 -0.75 1.01
C ASP A 36 -10.03 -1.41 -0.03
N GLY A 37 -9.85 -2.72 0.05
CA GLY A 37 -8.97 -3.50 -0.84
C GLY A 37 -9.33 -3.41 -2.33
N ASP A 38 -10.58 -3.08 -2.67
CA ASP A 38 -11.01 -2.91 -4.06
C ASP A 38 -10.49 -1.61 -4.72
N VAL A 39 -9.92 -0.69 -3.94
CA VAL A 39 -9.43 0.61 -4.46
C VAL A 39 -8.46 0.43 -5.60
N LEU A 40 -7.42 -0.39 -5.41
CA LEU A 40 -6.41 -0.58 -6.46
C LEU A 40 -6.99 -1.28 -7.68
N TYR A 41 -7.86 -2.28 -7.51
CA TYR A 41 -8.50 -2.93 -8.64
C TYR A 41 -9.27 -1.94 -9.51
N TRP A 42 -10.17 -1.14 -8.91
CA TRP A 42 -10.98 -0.20 -9.67
C TRP A 42 -10.17 0.95 -10.25
N THR A 43 -9.15 1.42 -9.54
CA THR A 43 -8.25 2.48 -10.02
C THR A 43 -7.43 2.00 -11.22
N ILE A 44 -6.82 0.81 -11.13
CA ILE A 44 -6.05 0.19 -12.21
C ILE A 44 -6.96 0.02 -13.44
N ARG A 45 -8.13 -0.57 -13.25
CA ARG A 45 -9.10 -0.80 -14.34
C ARG A 45 -9.52 0.50 -15.02
N PHE A 46 -9.91 1.52 -14.22
CA PHE A 46 -10.32 2.81 -14.74
C PHE A 46 -9.26 3.46 -15.62
N TYR A 47 -8.02 3.51 -15.15
CA TYR A 47 -6.95 4.18 -15.90
C TYR A 47 -6.46 3.36 -17.09
N SER A 48 -6.43 2.04 -16.99
CA SER A 48 -6.13 1.15 -18.13
C SER A 48 -7.16 1.30 -19.25
N GLU A 49 -8.45 1.25 -18.92
CA GLU A 49 -9.54 1.43 -19.89
C GLU A 49 -9.55 2.83 -20.51
N ARG A 50 -9.22 3.86 -19.73
CA ARG A 50 -9.24 5.26 -20.19
C ARG A 50 -8.08 5.61 -21.11
N TYR A 51 -6.88 5.12 -20.83
CA TYR A 51 -5.66 5.54 -21.53
C TYR A 51 -5.08 4.45 -22.44
N HIS A 52 -5.54 3.21 -22.33
CA HIS A 52 -5.04 2.07 -23.09
C HIS A 52 -3.52 1.90 -22.97
N LEU A 53 -3.00 2.14 -21.77
CA LEU A 53 -1.58 2.04 -21.41
C LEU A 53 -1.39 1.05 -20.27
N PRO A 54 -0.21 0.43 -20.17
CA PRO A 54 0.19 -0.31 -18.98
C PRO A 54 0.07 0.56 -17.71
N VAL A 55 -0.20 -0.07 -16.58
CA VAL A 55 -0.37 0.61 -15.29
C VAL A 55 0.69 0.13 -14.30
N MET A 56 1.23 1.03 -13.51
CA MET A 56 2.13 0.73 -12.41
C MET A 56 1.60 1.37 -11.13
N VAL A 57 1.41 0.60 -10.07
CA VAL A 57 1.15 1.16 -8.74
C VAL A 57 2.49 1.68 -8.19
N THR A 58 2.67 2.99 -8.26
CA THR A 58 3.90 3.68 -7.84
C THR A 58 3.93 3.98 -6.36
N GLU A 59 2.76 4.05 -5.72
CA GLU A 59 2.64 4.12 -4.26
C GLU A 59 1.32 3.53 -3.77
N ASN A 60 1.41 2.70 -2.75
CA ASN A 60 0.31 2.25 -1.92
C ASN A 60 0.85 1.78 -0.57
N GLY A 61 0.15 2.08 0.51
CA GLY A 61 0.55 1.70 1.86
C GLY A 61 -0.40 2.26 2.91
N MET A 62 -0.13 1.95 4.16
CA MET A 62 -0.90 2.47 5.29
C MET A 62 0.00 2.92 6.43
N ALA A 63 -0.39 4.00 7.08
CA ALA A 63 0.14 4.35 8.38
C ALA A 63 -0.52 3.50 9.47
N ASN A 64 0.29 3.05 10.43
CA ASN A 64 -0.17 2.34 11.62
C ASN A 64 0.62 2.80 12.84
N ASP A 65 0.10 2.55 14.04
CA ASP A 65 0.76 2.89 15.31
C ASP A 65 1.74 1.76 15.70
N ASP A 66 2.80 1.62 14.91
CA ASP A 66 3.78 0.56 15.08
C ASP A 66 4.75 0.86 16.23
N CYS A 67 4.97 -0.11 17.09
CA CYS A 67 5.96 -0.04 18.16
C CYS A 67 6.77 -1.33 18.27
N VAL A 68 7.96 -1.21 18.84
CA VAL A 68 8.80 -2.38 19.14
C VAL A 68 8.27 -3.05 20.39
N GLY A 69 7.91 -4.32 20.29
CA GLY A 69 7.44 -5.15 21.41
C GLY A 69 8.57 -5.51 22.39
N ALA A 70 8.19 -6.14 23.51
CA ALA A 70 9.14 -6.60 24.52
C ALA A 70 10.13 -7.66 24.00
N ASP A 71 9.77 -8.37 22.95
CA ASP A 71 10.61 -9.35 22.24
C ASP A 71 11.56 -8.70 21.21
N GLY A 72 11.55 -7.37 21.10
CA GLY A 72 12.38 -6.61 20.17
C GLY A 72 11.89 -6.60 18.72
N LYS A 73 10.69 -7.11 18.45
CA LYS A 73 10.07 -7.16 17.11
C LYS A 73 8.97 -6.13 16.97
N VAL A 74 8.53 -5.93 15.74
CA VAL A 74 7.37 -5.09 15.42
C VAL A 74 6.31 -5.96 14.74
N HIS A 75 5.23 -6.20 15.49
CA HIS A 75 4.09 -6.99 15.04
C HIS A 75 3.02 -6.05 14.44
N ASP A 76 2.92 -6.04 13.12
CA ASP A 76 2.04 -5.13 12.37
C ASP A 76 1.02 -5.89 11.51
N GLU A 77 0.25 -6.78 12.14
CA GLU A 77 -0.74 -7.65 11.49
C GLU A 77 -1.76 -6.85 10.67
N LYS A 78 -2.11 -5.64 11.10
CA LYS A 78 -3.01 -4.76 10.36
C LYS A 78 -2.44 -4.40 8.99
N ARG A 79 -1.11 -4.14 8.90
CA ARG A 79 -0.45 -3.87 7.63
C ARG A 79 -0.35 -5.12 6.77
N ILE A 80 -0.18 -6.30 7.35
CA ILE A 80 -0.22 -7.57 6.61
C ILE A 80 -1.62 -7.78 6.00
N ALA A 81 -2.68 -7.55 6.76
CA ALA A 81 -4.05 -7.63 6.26
C ALA A 81 -4.29 -6.62 5.12
N PHE A 82 -3.89 -5.36 5.32
CA PHE A 82 -3.95 -4.32 4.29
C PHE A 82 -3.22 -4.75 3.01
N LEU A 83 -1.98 -5.21 3.12
CA LEU A 83 -1.19 -5.66 1.96
C LEU A 83 -1.90 -6.82 1.23
N ARG A 84 -2.47 -7.77 1.97
CA ARG A 84 -3.19 -8.90 1.38
C ARG A 84 -4.40 -8.43 0.57
N ASP A 85 -5.20 -7.53 1.13
CA ASP A 85 -6.41 -7.03 0.49
C ASP A 85 -6.10 -6.22 -0.76
N TYR A 86 -5.16 -5.27 -0.66
CA TYR A 86 -4.82 -4.38 -1.78
C TYR A 86 -4.08 -5.11 -2.90
N LEU A 87 -3.14 -5.98 -2.57
CA LEU A 87 -2.46 -6.83 -3.56
C LEU A 87 -3.41 -7.86 -4.17
N GLY A 88 -4.43 -8.30 -3.44
CA GLY A 88 -5.54 -9.10 -3.98
C GLY A 88 -6.26 -8.36 -5.12
N GLY A 89 -6.52 -7.06 -4.95
CA GLY A 89 -7.08 -6.21 -6.00
C GLY A 89 -6.17 -6.10 -7.23
N VAL A 90 -4.86 -5.93 -7.02
CA VAL A 90 -3.86 -5.91 -8.10
C VAL A 90 -3.85 -7.26 -8.85
N LYS A 91 -3.80 -8.37 -8.12
CA LYS A 91 -3.82 -9.72 -8.69
C LYS A 91 -5.08 -9.98 -9.51
N ARG A 92 -6.24 -9.52 -9.03
CA ARG A 92 -7.50 -9.59 -9.77
C ARG A 92 -7.41 -8.87 -11.10
N ALA A 93 -6.87 -7.64 -11.13
CA ALA A 93 -6.68 -6.87 -12.36
C ALA A 93 -5.77 -7.61 -13.36
N VAL A 94 -4.66 -8.18 -12.90
CA VAL A 94 -3.76 -8.99 -13.73
C VAL A 94 -4.44 -10.23 -14.29
N ASN A 95 -5.23 -10.94 -13.46
CA ASN A 95 -5.96 -12.13 -13.88
C ASN A 95 -7.05 -11.82 -14.93
N GLU A 96 -7.58 -10.60 -14.93
CA GLU A 96 -8.53 -10.12 -15.93
C GLU A 96 -7.84 -9.59 -17.21
N GLY A 97 -6.51 -9.71 -17.31
CA GLY A 97 -5.74 -9.38 -18.52
C GLY A 97 -5.30 -7.91 -18.60
N ILE A 98 -5.42 -7.14 -17.50
CA ILE A 98 -4.91 -5.77 -17.48
C ILE A 98 -3.37 -5.81 -17.35
N ASP A 99 -2.68 -5.05 -18.18
CA ASP A 99 -1.22 -4.95 -18.16
C ASP A 99 -0.76 -4.11 -16.95
N VAL A 100 -0.43 -4.80 -15.86
CA VAL A 100 0.10 -4.18 -14.62
C VAL A 100 1.59 -4.48 -14.52
N LEU A 101 2.40 -3.43 -14.67
CA LEU A 101 3.86 -3.53 -14.68
C LEU A 101 4.46 -3.86 -13.31
N GLY A 102 3.79 -3.45 -12.23
CA GLY A 102 4.29 -3.69 -10.89
C GLY A 102 3.56 -2.92 -9.79
N TYR A 103 4.01 -3.18 -8.57
CA TYR A 103 3.51 -2.56 -7.35
C TYR A 103 4.69 -2.13 -6.47
N GLN A 104 4.66 -0.89 -6.00
CA GLN A 104 5.62 -0.33 -5.04
C GLN A 104 4.90 0.03 -3.75
N HIS A 105 5.41 -0.52 -2.65
CA HIS A 105 4.88 -0.21 -1.33
C HIS A 105 5.42 1.13 -0.82
N TRP A 106 4.54 2.00 -0.37
CA TRP A 106 4.88 3.17 0.41
C TRP A 106 4.74 2.85 1.90
N SER A 107 5.85 2.70 2.64
CA SER A 107 7.22 2.96 2.19
C SER A 107 8.16 1.84 2.67
N LEU A 108 9.40 1.85 2.20
CA LEU A 108 10.40 0.89 2.67
C LEU A 108 10.71 1.08 4.17
N MET A 109 10.90 2.33 4.60
CA MET A 109 11.25 2.69 5.97
C MET A 109 10.30 3.76 6.49
N ASP A 110 10.05 3.76 7.82
CA ASP A 110 9.38 4.90 8.45
C ASP A 110 10.14 6.19 8.13
N ASN A 111 9.43 7.25 7.79
CA ASN A 111 10.00 8.50 7.31
C ASN A 111 9.21 9.71 7.79
N PHE A 112 9.59 10.89 7.33
CA PHE A 112 8.91 12.16 7.58
C PHE A 112 7.68 12.27 6.69
N GLU A 113 6.49 12.34 7.31
CA GLU A 113 5.20 12.42 6.62
C GLU A 113 4.69 13.88 6.58
N TRP A 114 5.36 14.71 5.79
CA TRP A 114 4.96 16.09 5.51
C TRP A 114 4.48 16.86 6.78
N ALA A 115 3.24 17.37 6.76
CA ALA A 115 2.66 18.13 7.87
C ALA A 115 2.47 17.31 9.15
N GLU A 116 2.38 15.98 9.04
CA GLU A 116 2.21 15.06 10.17
C GLU A 116 3.55 14.70 10.84
N GLY A 117 4.68 15.11 10.25
CA GLY A 117 6.01 14.89 10.80
C GLY A 117 6.40 13.41 10.88
N TYR A 118 6.97 12.99 12.00
CA TYR A 118 7.45 11.63 12.23
C TYR A 118 6.45 10.72 12.97
N GLY A 119 5.20 11.18 13.18
CA GLY A 119 4.16 10.42 13.87
C GLY A 119 3.71 9.18 13.09
N PRO A 120 3.19 9.34 11.87
CA PRO A 120 2.71 8.23 11.06
C PRO A 120 3.83 7.27 10.64
N ARG A 121 3.56 5.97 10.71
CA ARG A 121 4.52 4.91 10.40
C ARG A 121 4.06 4.11 9.19
N PHE A 122 4.60 4.45 8.01
CA PHE A 122 4.27 3.77 6.75
C PHE A 122 5.23 2.62 6.40
N GLY A 123 6.43 2.62 7.00
CA GLY A 123 7.51 1.73 6.59
C GLY A 123 7.23 0.24 6.81
N LEU A 124 7.85 -0.60 6.00
CA LEU A 124 8.07 -2.01 6.28
C LEU A 124 9.20 -2.20 7.31
N ILE A 125 10.02 -1.16 7.50
CA ILE A 125 11.11 -1.10 8.47
C ILE A 125 10.79 0.00 9.48
N HIS A 126 10.71 -0.37 10.76
CA HIS A 126 10.57 0.57 11.86
C HIS A 126 11.90 1.30 12.10
N ILE A 127 11.84 2.63 12.21
CA ILE A 127 12.98 3.48 12.53
C ILE A 127 12.82 4.04 13.95
N ASP A 128 13.75 3.73 14.83
CA ASP A 128 13.93 4.52 16.04
C ASP A 128 14.64 5.83 15.66
N TYR A 129 13.90 6.92 15.63
CA TYR A 129 14.43 8.20 15.16
C TYR A 129 15.51 8.80 16.04
N LYS A 130 15.65 8.34 17.30
CA LYS A 130 16.70 8.80 18.21
C LYS A 130 18.01 8.08 17.96
N THR A 131 17.95 6.75 17.83
CA THR A 131 19.13 5.90 17.70
C THR A 131 19.45 5.51 16.26
N GLN A 132 18.53 5.78 15.34
CA GLN A 132 18.57 5.33 13.94
C GLN A 132 18.58 3.80 13.77
N LYS A 133 18.22 3.07 14.83
CA LYS A 133 18.05 1.61 14.75
C LYS A 133 16.91 1.25 13.81
N ARG A 134 17.16 0.29 12.93
CA ARG A 134 16.22 -0.26 11.97
C ARG A 134 15.77 -1.63 12.43
N THR A 135 14.44 -1.84 12.48
CA THR A 135 13.84 -3.13 12.84
C THR A 135 12.85 -3.53 11.75
N LEU A 136 13.08 -4.67 11.09
CA LEU A 136 12.13 -5.20 10.12
C LEU A 136 10.82 -5.53 10.84
N LYS A 137 9.69 -5.08 10.26
CA LYS A 137 8.34 -5.41 10.73
C LYS A 137 7.89 -6.76 10.17
N ASP A 138 6.88 -7.37 10.77
CA ASP A 138 6.34 -8.65 10.29
C ASP A 138 5.81 -8.53 8.85
N SER A 139 5.25 -7.38 8.50
CA SER A 139 4.84 -7.06 7.12
C SER A 139 5.99 -7.10 6.10
N ALA A 140 7.23 -6.78 6.49
CA ALA A 140 8.38 -6.88 5.61
C ALA A 140 8.65 -8.34 5.19
N TYR A 141 8.55 -9.26 6.14
CA TYR A 141 8.72 -10.69 5.87
C TYR A 141 7.56 -11.24 5.04
N PHE A 142 6.35 -10.77 5.30
CA PHE A 142 5.17 -11.12 4.47
C PHE A 142 5.36 -10.63 3.03
N TYR A 143 5.72 -9.34 2.84
CA TYR A 143 5.92 -8.77 1.52
C TYR A 143 7.06 -9.44 0.75
N LYS A 144 8.15 -9.79 1.44
CA LYS A 144 9.23 -10.60 0.87
C LYS A 144 8.67 -11.91 0.29
N LYS A 145 7.83 -12.64 1.03
CA LYS A 145 7.21 -13.88 0.54
C LYS A 145 6.29 -13.64 -0.67
N VAL A 146 5.57 -12.53 -0.68
CA VAL A 146 4.75 -12.16 -1.86
C VAL A 146 5.64 -12.04 -3.10
N ILE A 147 6.77 -11.33 -2.99
CA ILE A 147 7.73 -11.17 -4.09
C ILE A 147 8.33 -12.52 -4.52
N GLU A 148 8.85 -13.30 -3.58
CA GLU A 148 9.47 -14.61 -3.84
C GLU A 148 8.52 -15.60 -4.51
N THR A 149 7.22 -15.51 -4.23
CA THR A 149 6.20 -16.39 -4.79
C THR A 149 5.50 -15.81 -6.02
N ASN A 150 5.90 -14.60 -6.46
CA ASN A 150 5.21 -13.85 -7.51
C ASN A 150 3.69 -13.77 -7.23
N GLY A 151 3.33 -13.37 -6.02
CA GLY A 151 1.94 -13.19 -5.59
C GLY A 151 1.12 -14.47 -5.39
N LYS A 152 1.72 -15.67 -5.39
CA LYS A 152 0.96 -16.92 -5.22
C LYS A 152 0.31 -17.07 -3.84
N ILE A 153 0.84 -16.38 -2.83
CA ILE A 153 0.31 -16.42 -1.46
C ILE A 153 -0.78 -15.39 -1.17
N ILE A 154 -1.12 -14.57 -2.15
CA ILE A 154 -2.20 -13.58 -2.13
C ILE A 154 -3.48 -14.19 -2.70
#